data_1cc8635a89537ac33799f6998a359956
#
_entry.id   1cc8635a89537ac33799f6998a359956
#
_cell.length_a   1.000
_cell.length_b   1.000
_cell.length_c   1.000
_cell.angle_alpha   90.00
_cell.angle_beta   90.00
_cell.angle_gamma   90.00
#
_symmetry.space_group_name_H-M   'P 1'
#
loop_
_entity.id
_entity.type
_entity.pdbx_description
1 polymer ?
#
loop_
_entity_poly.entity_id
_entity_poly.type
_entity_poly.pdbx_seq_one_letter_code
_entity_poly.pdbx_strand_id
1 'polypeptide(L)'
;MAIELGLSRITKLLEHLGNPQNSLRVLHIAGTNGKGSVCTYLSSVLQQKSCQIGKFTTPHLVHVTDSITINNKPIPLERYRNIRLKLEALNKSHSLKCTEFELLTCTAFKYFYDVQCQWCVIEVGLGGRLDATNVIPGANKACCGITKIGLDHESFLGNTLSEISKEKAGIITKGVPFTVIDGTNEPNVIKVVKDRCKALESKLFITDPQLNGNMIDTKSWGCFDLAKLPLNGEYQIFNLRVAMGMLDYLQINELINITKNEVSSRLANVEWPGRLYRMDYCYDKLSNGTLPILMDGAHNGSAATELVKYLRKEYGNQPLTFVMAVTYGKSLEPLLQPLLRPVDRIILTRFNNVEGMPWIHATDPEEIKDFILTQGYTSEIEIENELHQVLPSLAHVSKEQRRPIVVCGSLYLCGELLRIHNSHLRN
;
A
#
# COMPACT_ATOMS: atom_id res chain seq x y z
N MET A 1 7.24 -1.38 -20.66
CA MET A 1 8.63 -1.83 -20.42
C MET A 1 8.58 -2.96 -19.40
N ALA A 2 9.35 -4.01 -19.60
CA ALA A 2 9.45 -5.08 -18.62
C ALA A 2 10.01 -4.55 -17.29
N ILE A 3 9.59 -5.14 -16.18
CA ILE A 3 10.19 -4.88 -14.86
C ILE A 3 11.64 -5.33 -14.91
N GLU A 4 12.58 -4.41 -14.70
CA GLU A 4 14.02 -4.71 -14.61
C GLU A 4 14.53 -4.36 -13.22
N LEU A 5 14.80 -5.37 -12.41
CA LEU A 5 15.38 -5.21 -11.08
C LEU A 5 16.90 -4.96 -11.19
N GLY A 6 17.43 -4.12 -10.31
CA GLY A 6 18.86 -3.84 -10.21
C GLY A 6 19.13 -2.44 -9.68
N LEU A 7 20.30 -2.23 -9.10
CA LEU A 7 20.65 -0.97 -8.43
C LEU A 7 21.60 -0.09 -9.26
N SER A 8 22.25 -0.62 -10.31
CA SER A 8 23.31 0.09 -11.02
C SER A 8 22.84 1.36 -11.72
N ARG A 9 21.66 1.33 -12.37
CA ARG A 9 21.12 2.47 -13.10
C ARG A 9 20.77 3.62 -12.17
N ILE A 10 19.96 3.31 -11.14
CA ILE A 10 19.54 4.32 -10.15
C ILE A 10 20.73 4.88 -9.37
N THR A 11 21.73 4.07 -9.02
CA THR A 11 22.95 4.54 -8.35
C THR A 11 23.66 5.60 -9.18
N LYS A 12 23.90 5.33 -10.47
CA LYS A 12 24.52 6.31 -11.38
C LYS A 12 23.67 7.59 -11.51
N LEU A 13 22.35 7.47 -11.60
CA LEU A 13 21.48 8.65 -11.68
C LEU A 13 21.55 9.49 -10.39
N LEU A 14 21.60 8.84 -9.22
CA LEU A 14 21.74 9.53 -7.94
C LEU A 14 23.11 10.19 -7.75
N GLU A 15 24.19 9.59 -8.29
CA GLU A 15 25.53 10.22 -8.32
C GLU A 15 25.49 11.58 -9.05
N HIS A 16 24.80 11.65 -10.20
CA HIS A 16 24.62 12.91 -10.92
C HIS A 16 23.76 13.95 -10.16
N LEU A 17 22.98 13.50 -9.17
CA LEU A 17 22.20 14.38 -8.27
C LEU A 17 22.93 14.76 -6.97
N GLY A 18 24.17 14.29 -6.77
CA GLY A 18 24.92 14.50 -5.53
C GLY A 18 24.50 13.56 -4.39
N ASN A 19 23.92 12.39 -4.71
CA ASN A 19 23.52 11.36 -3.75
C ASN A 19 22.59 11.85 -2.62
N PRO A 20 21.44 12.46 -2.91
CA PRO A 20 20.53 13.00 -1.90
C PRO A 20 20.08 11.96 -0.87
N GLN A 21 19.98 10.68 -1.27
CA GLN A 21 19.59 9.55 -0.40
C GLN A 21 20.57 9.32 0.77
N ASN A 22 21.82 9.75 0.66
CA ASN A 22 22.82 9.60 1.72
C ASN A 22 22.60 10.53 2.91
N SER A 23 21.75 11.54 2.77
CA SER A 23 21.40 12.49 3.84
C SER A 23 20.03 12.22 4.46
N LEU A 24 19.28 11.25 3.94
CA LEU A 24 17.95 10.93 4.43
C LEU A 24 18.03 10.01 5.66
N ARG A 25 17.14 10.20 6.60
CA ARG A 25 16.92 9.31 7.75
C ARG A 25 15.66 8.49 7.51
N VAL A 26 15.79 7.18 7.39
CA VAL A 26 14.78 6.34 6.74
C VAL A 26 14.22 5.27 7.67
N LEU A 27 12.90 5.08 7.61
CA LEU A 27 12.20 3.86 7.98
C LEU A 27 11.85 3.12 6.70
N HIS A 28 12.38 1.91 6.50
CA HIS A 28 12.28 1.17 5.24
C HIS A 28 11.42 -0.06 5.40
N ILE A 29 10.35 -0.17 4.60
CA ILE A 29 9.30 -1.17 4.80
C ILE A 29 9.20 -2.08 3.57
N ALA A 30 9.34 -3.42 3.79
CA ALA A 30 9.10 -4.46 2.81
C ALA A 30 8.04 -5.45 3.30
N GLY A 31 7.51 -6.26 2.38
CA GLY A 31 6.48 -7.26 2.63
C GLY A 31 5.65 -7.53 1.39
N THR A 32 4.69 -8.44 1.47
CA THR A 32 3.70 -8.64 0.40
C THR A 32 2.51 -7.73 0.64
N ASN A 33 1.80 -7.92 1.73
CA ASN A 33 0.64 -7.12 2.13
C ASN A 33 0.96 -6.27 3.36
N GLY A 34 0.31 -5.11 3.51
CA GLY A 34 0.41 -4.26 4.70
C GLY A 34 1.47 -3.16 4.65
N LYS A 35 2.39 -3.13 3.69
CA LYS A 35 3.46 -2.13 3.57
C LYS A 35 2.95 -0.69 3.67
N GLY A 36 2.03 -0.31 2.79
CA GLY A 36 1.46 1.04 2.75
C GLY A 36 0.69 1.41 4.02
N SER A 37 0.01 0.44 4.67
CA SER A 37 -0.65 0.66 5.98
C SER A 37 0.39 0.97 7.07
N VAL A 38 1.49 0.21 7.15
CA VAL A 38 2.60 0.47 8.07
C VAL A 38 3.22 1.85 7.79
N CYS A 39 3.48 2.17 6.52
CA CYS A 39 4.00 3.49 6.14
C CYS A 39 3.07 4.62 6.58
N THR A 40 1.76 4.42 6.45
CA THR A 40 0.75 5.42 6.83
C THR A 40 0.68 5.60 8.34
N TYR A 41 0.69 4.52 9.13
CA TYR A 41 0.77 4.61 10.59
C TYR A 41 2.03 5.36 11.05
N LEU A 42 3.19 4.97 10.52
CA LEU A 42 4.47 5.60 10.86
C LEU A 42 4.49 7.09 10.53
N SER A 43 4.11 7.46 9.30
CA SER A 43 4.10 8.86 8.88
C SER A 43 3.12 9.71 9.68
N SER A 44 1.95 9.16 10.04
CA SER A 44 0.95 9.88 10.83
C SER A 44 1.42 10.11 12.26
N VAL A 45 2.01 9.09 12.91
CA VAL A 45 2.50 9.22 14.29
C VAL A 45 3.73 10.12 14.37
N LEU A 46 4.63 10.08 13.39
CA LEU A 46 5.81 10.94 13.36
C LEU A 46 5.49 12.41 13.07
N GLN A 47 4.33 12.71 12.51
CA GLN A 47 3.97 14.08 12.14
C GLN A 47 3.90 14.99 13.36
N GLN A 48 4.74 16.03 13.38
CA GLN A 48 4.76 17.09 14.39
C GLN A 48 4.75 18.46 13.69
N LYS A 49 4.33 19.53 14.39
CA LYS A 49 4.18 20.87 13.80
C LYS A 49 5.46 21.40 13.15
N SER A 50 6.64 21.04 13.69
CA SER A 50 7.94 21.50 13.22
C SER A 50 8.71 20.49 12.38
N CYS A 51 8.14 19.29 12.13
CA CYS A 51 8.82 18.23 11.41
C CYS A 51 8.26 18.03 10.01
N GLN A 52 9.15 17.86 9.02
CA GLN A 52 8.82 17.45 7.67
C GLN A 52 8.97 15.92 7.59
N ILE A 53 7.87 15.21 7.43
CA ILE A 53 7.85 13.77 7.33
C ILE A 53 7.57 13.39 5.87
N GLY A 54 8.59 12.87 5.18
CA GLY A 54 8.46 12.33 3.85
C GLY A 54 7.85 10.93 3.90
N LYS A 55 6.89 10.64 3.00
CA LYS A 55 6.39 9.29 2.79
C LYS A 55 6.43 8.97 1.30
N PHE A 56 6.99 7.80 0.97
CA PHE A 56 7.00 7.24 -0.38
C PHE A 56 6.28 5.90 -0.36
N THR A 57 5.17 5.81 -1.09
CA THR A 57 4.33 4.60 -1.17
C THR A 57 3.90 4.35 -2.61
N THR A 58 3.83 3.07 -3.00
CA THR A 58 3.44 2.68 -4.36
C THR A 58 2.58 1.41 -4.37
N PRO A 59 1.69 1.28 -5.38
CA PRO A 59 1.41 2.28 -6.42
C PRO A 59 0.68 3.51 -5.87
N HIS A 60 0.65 4.60 -6.63
CA HIS A 60 -0.20 5.75 -6.32
C HIS A 60 -1.68 5.39 -6.43
N LEU A 61 -2.54 6.17 -5.78
CA LEU A 61 -3.97 5.91 -5.77
C LEU A 61 -4.70 6.67 -6.88
N VAL A 62 -4.59 7.98 -6.94
CA VAL A 62 -5.26 8.84 -7.95
C VAL A 62 -4.27 9.46 -8.92
N HIS A 63 -3.25 10.16 -8.40
CA HIS A 63 -2.22 10.84 -9.17
C HIS A 63 -0.83 10.33 -8.79
N VAL A 64 0.11 10.36 -9.73
CA VAL A 64 1.50 9.94 -9.47
C VAL A 64 2.12 10.71 -8.30
N THR A 65 1.69 11.94 -8.06
CA THR A 65 2.12 12.76 -6.93
C THR A 65 1.73 12.20 -5.57
N ASP A 66 0.69 11.35 -5.49
CA ASP A 66 0.26 10.71 -4.24
C ASP A 66 1.30 9.73 -3.69
N SER A 67 2.19 9.23 -4.57
CA SER A 67 3.32 8.39 -4.15
C SER A 67 4.33 9.13 -3.28
N ILE A 68 4.40 10.45 -3.36
CA ILE A 68 5.42 11.28 -2.70
C ILE A 68 4.71 12.34 -1.86
N THR A 69 4.67 12.16 -0.56
CA THR A 69 3.99 13.12 0.33
C THR A 69 4.91 13.70 1.39
N ILE A 70 4.63 14.93 1.79
CA ILE A 70 5.19 15.56 2.99
C ILE A 70 4.04 15.85 3.94
N ASN A 71 4.12 15.32 5.16
CA ASN A 71 3.06 15.47 6.17
C ASN A 71 1.67 15.11 5.61
N ASN A 72 1.61 13.97 4.89
CA ASN A 72 0.44 13.43 4.19
C ASN A 72 -0.15 14.32 3.07
N LYS A 73 0.56 15.38 2.64
CA LYS A 73 0.19 16.19 1.48
C LYS A 73 1.04 15.79 0.28
N PRO A 74 0.43 15.49 -0.88
CA PRO A 74 1.18 15.17 -2.09
C PRO A 74 2.16 16.27 -2.49
N ILE A 75 3.27 15.86 -3.12
CA ILE A 75 4.21 16.80 -3.74
C ILE A 75 3.45 17.71 -4.71
N PRO A 76 3.67 19.05 -4.68
CA PRO A 76 3.07 19.94 -5.66
C PRO A 76 3.46 19.53 -7.08
N LEU A 77 2.48 19.50 -7.99
CA LEU A 77 2.66 19.01 -9.37
C LEU A 77 3.80 19.73 -10.11
N GLU A 78 3.94 21.03 -9.88
CA GLU A 78 5.04 21.83 -10.46
C GLU A 78 6.40 21.35 -9.96
N ARG A 79 6.54 21.09 -8.66
CA ARG A 79 7.78 20.57 -8.08
C ARG A 79 8.10 19.18 -8.63
N TYR A 80 7.10 18.31 -8.69
CA TYR A 80 7.23 16.97 -9.28
C TYR A 80 7.75 17.07 -10.72
N ARG A 81 7.11 17.88 -11.55
CA ARG A 81 7.48 18.06 -12.96
C ARG A 81 8.90 18.62 -13.12
N ASN A 82 9.27 19.63 -12.33
CA ASN A 82 10.58 20.25 -12.40
C ASN A 82 11.71 19.28 -12.01
N ILE A 83 11.52 18.44 -10.98
CA ILE A 83 12.49 17.41 -10.62
C ILE A 83 12.53 16.34 -11.70
N ARG A 84 11.37 15.88 -12.16
CA ARG A 84 11.25 14.84 -13.18
C ARG A 84 11.94 15.20 -14.49
N LEU A 85 11.72 16.41 -15.01
CA LEU A 85 12.38 16.89 -16.23
C LEU A 85 13.91 16.87 -16.12
N LYS A 86 14.46 17.28 -14.97
CA LYS A 86 15.91 17.21 -14.73
C LYS A 86 16.41 15.76 -14.74
N LEU A 87 15.70 14.85 -14.09
CA LEU A 87 16.06 13.43 -14.05
C LEU A 87 16.00 12.78 -15.44
N GLU A 88 15.00 13.09 -16.23
CA GLU A 88 14.85 12.59 -17.62
C GLU A 88 15.98 13.12 -18.52
N ALA A 89 16.34 14.39 -18.36
CA ALA A 89 17.46 14.97 -19.09
C ALA A 89 18.80 14.27 -18.74
N LEU A 90 19.07 14.03 -17.45
CA LEU A 90 20.25 13.29 -16.98
C LEU A 90 20.23 11.84 -17.48
N ASN A 91 19.08 11.15 -17.33
CA ASN A 91 18.91 9.78 -17.82
C ASN A 91 19.20 9.64 -19.30
N LYS A 92 18.73 10.60 -20.12
CA LYS A 92 18.96 10.64 -21.56
C LYS A 92 20.42 10.98 -21.91
N SER A 93 20.98 12.06 -21.32
CA SER A 93 22.34 12.53 -21.65
C SER A 93 23.43 11.52 -21.31
N HIS A 94 23.21 10.72 -20.23
CA HIS A 94 24.14 9.68 -19.80
C HIS A 94 23.74 8.26 -20.24
N SER A 95 22.66 8.12 -21.03
CA SER A 95 22.17 6.85 -21.57
C SER A 95 21.96 5.78 -20.47
N LEU A 96 21.48 6.19 -19.28
CA LEU A 96 21.38 5.32 -18.11
C LEU A 96 20.28 4.26 -18.22
N LYS A 97 19.23 4.53 -19.02
CA LYS A 97 18.06 3.64 -19.25
C LYS A 97 17.30 3.33 -17.94
N CYS A 98 17.21 4.29 -17.02
CA CYS A 98 16.43 4.12 -15.79
C CYS A 98 14.97 3.86 -16.11
N THR A 99 14.38 2.96 -15.33
CA THR A 99 12.94 2.64 -15.40
C THR A 99 12.09 3.78 -14.81
N GLU A 100 10.79 3.77 -15.08
CA GLU A 100 9.85 4.74 -14.50
C GLU A 100 9.87 4.70 -12.96
N PHE A 101 9.97 3.50 -12.37
CA PHE A 101 10.05 3.36 -10.91
C PHE A 101 11.35 3.92 -10.34
N GLU A 102 12.49 3.72 -11.02
CA GLU A 102 13.78 4.31 -10.61
C GLU A 102 13.74 5.85 -10.68
N LEU A 103 13.13 6.41 -11.73
CA LEU A 103 12.94 7.85 -11.88
C LEU A 103 11.99 8.41 -10.81
N LEU A 104 10.90 7.71 -10.50
CA LEU A 104 9.97 8.09 -9.43
C LEU A 104 10.66 8.07 -8.05
N THR A 105 11.47 7.03 -7.79
CA THR A 105 12.25 6.89 -6.54
C THR A 105 13.27 8.02 -6.40
N CYS A 106 14.01 8.35 -7.47
CA CYS A 106 14.92 9.49 -7.47
C CYS A 106 14.19 10.82 -7.23
N THR A 107 12.99 10.98 -7.81
CA THR A 107 12.15 12.17 -7.59
C THR A 107 11.81 12.31 -6.10
N ALA A 108 11.40 11.21 -5.45
CA ALA A 108 11.10 11.20 -4.02
C ALA A 108 12.32 11.58 -3.17
N PHE A 109 13.46 10.94 -3.40
CA PHE A 109 14.69 11.22 -2.63
C PHE A 109 15.17 12.66 -2.81
N LYS A 110 15.13 13.18 -4.06
CA LYS A 110 15.50 14.58 -4.33
C LYS A 110 14.55 15.54 -3.63
N TYR A 111 13.26 15.30 -3.68
CA TYR A 111 12.27 16.15 -3.03
C TYR A 111 12.42 16.13 -1.51
N PHE A 112 12.57 14.96 -0.89
CA PHE A 112 12.76 14.83 0.55
C PHE A 112 14.04 15.52 1.05
N TYR A 113 15.11 15.43 0.26
CA TYR A 113 16.36 16.15 0.51
C TYR A 113 16.16 17.67 0.44
N ASP A 114 15.49 18.15 -0.64
CA ASP A 114 15.31 19.59 -0.88
C ASP A 114 14.46 20.26 0.21
N VAL A 115 13.47 19.55 0.77
CA VAL A 115 12.62 20.07 1.85
C VAL A 115 13.14 19.70 3.24
N GLN A 116 14.31 19.08 3.32
CA GLN A 116 15.00 18.72 4.56
C GLN A 116 14.13 17.87 5.50
N CYS A 117 13.57 16.77 4.98
CA CYS A 117 12.80 15.84 5.80
C CYS A 117 13.60 15.32 6.99
N GLN A 118 13.04 15.43 8.19
CA GLN A 118 13.61 14.85 9.40
C GLN A 118 13.48 13.33 9.42
N TRP A 119 12.40 12.81 8.83
CA TRP A 119 12.13 11.39 8.66
C TRP A 119 11.59 11.11 7.28
N CYS A 120 12.00 9.98 6.71
CA CYS A 120 11.47 9.45 5.46
C CYS A 120 10.96 8.04 5.70
N VAL A 121 9.67 7.81 5.45
CA VAL A 121 9.03 6.49 5.50
C VAL A 121 8.93 5.98 4.08
N ILE A 122 9.67 4.92 3.76
CA ILE A 122 9.87 4.44 2.39
C ILE A 122 9.32 3.03 2.23
N GLU A 123 8.33 2.87 1.37
CA GLU A 123 7.81 1.58 0.93
C GLU A 123 8.65 1.02 -0.21
N VAL A 124 9.01 -0.27 -0.12
CA VAL A 124 9.60 -1.05 -1.22
C VAL A 124 8.57 -1.27 -2.32
N GLY A 125 8.93 -1.00 -3.55
CA GLY A 125 8.05 -1.25 -4.69
C GLY A 125 7.90 -2.74 -4.99
N LEU A 126 9.00 -3.45 -5.22
CA LEU A 126 9.00 -4.87 -5.54
C LEU A 126 10.18 -5.62 -4.90
N GLY A 127 9.87 -6.71 -4.18
CA GLY A 127 10.90 -7.52 -3.55
C GLY A 127 11.55 -6.79 -2.36
N GLY A 128 12.77 -6.33 -2.54
CA GLY A 128 13.53 -5.56 -1.56
C GLY A 128 15.02 -5.47 -1.91
N ARG A 129 15.69 -6.61 -2.08
CA ARG A 129 17.15 -6.67 -2.32
C ARG A 129 17.62 -5.84 -3.51
N LEU A 130 16.90 -5.90 -4.61
CA LEU A 130 17.19 -5.20 -5.87
C LEU A 130 16.17 -4.09 -6.18
N ASP A 131 15.33 -3.73 -5.20
CA ASP A 131 14.40 -2.62 -5.35
C ASP A 131 15.14 -1.29 -5.39
N ALA A 132 14.67 -0.35 -6.22
CA ALA A 132 15.29 0.97 -6.38
C ALA A 132 15.45 1.72 -5.04
N THR A 133 14.54 1.51 -4.08
CA THR A 133 14.64 2.13 -2.76
C THR A 133 15.80 1.60 -1.93
N ASN A 134 16.38 0.44 -2.27
CA ASN A 134 17.43 -0.20 -1.49
C ASN A 134 18.84 0.38 -1.75
N VAL A 135 18.95 1.42 -2.55
CA VAL A 135 20.20 2.22 -2.69
C VAL A 135 20.50 3.07 -1.46
N ILE A 136 19.56 3.16 -0.53
CA ILE A 136 19.74 3.87 0.75
C ILE A 136 20.79 3.11 1.59
N PRO A 137 21.86 3.78 2.05
CA PRO A 137 22.86 3.14 2.93
C PRO A 137 22.21 2.59 4.21
N GLY A 138 22.70 1.42 4.67
CA GLY A 138 22.15 0.81 5.89
C GLY A 138 22.25 1.70 7.13
N ALA A 139 23.32 2.48 7.25
CA ALA A 139 23.49 3.42 8.34
C ALA A 139 22.44 4.56 8.36
N ASN A 140 21.80 4.83 7.23
CA ASN A 140 20.71 5.81 7.11
C ASN A 140 19.33 5.22 7.39
N LYS A 141 19.21 3.88 7.43
CA LYS A 141 18.00 3.18 7.81
C LYS A 141 17.96 3.02 9.33
N ALA A 142 17.23 3.89 10.00
CA ALA A 142 17.08 3.83 11.46
C ALA A 142 16.38 2.54 11.90
N CYS A 143 15.46 2.02 11.07
CA CYS A 143 14.77 0.76 11.31
C CYS A 143 14.22 0.19 9.99
N CYS A 144 14.21 -1.14 9.85
CA CYS A 144 13.51 -1.86 8.81
C CYS A 144 12.24 -2.52 9.35
N GLY A 145 11.14 -2.50 8.56
CA GLY A 145 9.90 -3.21 8.86
C GLY A 145 9.62 -4.27 7.82
N ILE A 146 9.30 -5.49 8.24
CA ILE A 146 8.88 -6.61 7.38
C ILE A 146 7.43 -6.96 7.74
N THR A 147 6.50 -6.69 6.84
CA THR A 147 5.09 -7.00 7.01
C THR A 147 4.79 -8.45 6.60
N LYS A 148 3.52 -8.84 6.51
CA LYS A 148 3.12 -10.19 6.08
C LYS A 148 3.70 -10.50 4.69
N ILE A 149 4.37 -11.65 4.59
CA ILE A 149 4.90 -12.22 3.34
C ILE A 149 3.96 -13.32 2.87
N GLY A 150 3.59 -13.28 1.61
CA GLY A 150 2.79 -14.26 0.90
C GLY A 150 3.30 -14.47 -0.52
N LEU A 151 2.71 -15.41 -1.23
CA LEU A 151 2.99 -15.63 -2.65
C LEU A 151 2.44 -14.46 -3.47
N ASP A 152 3.30 -13.75 -4.13
CA ASP A 152 3.00 -12.68 -5.09
C ASP A 152 4.25 -12.40 -5.91
N HIS A 153 4.07 -11.93 -7.16
CA HIS A 153 5.18 -11.63 -8.07
C HIS A 153 6.16 -12.81 -8.26
N GLU A 154 5.66 -14.02 -8.29
CA GLU A 154 6.46 -15.26 -8.32
C GLU A 154 7.43 -15.31 -9.49
N SER A 155 7.07 -14.76 -10.66
CA SER A 155 7.93 -14.66 -11.83
C SER A 155 9.22 -13.86 -11.62
N PHE A 156 9.27 -13.01 -10.57
CA PHE A 156 10.42 -12.16 -10.24
C PHE A 156 11.12 -12.52 -8.93
N LEU A 157 10.36 -13.03 -7.95
CA LEU A 157 10.83 -13.18 -6.58
C LEU A 157 11.06 -14.65 -6.19
N GLY A 158 10.64 -15.61 -7.04
CA GLY A 158 10.68 -17.04 -6.76
C GLY A 158 9.31 -17.61 -6.37
N ASN A 159 9.22 -18.95 -6.40
CA ASN A 159 7.96 -19.68 -6.27
C ASN A 159 7.70 -20.20 -4.85
N THR A 160 8.58 -19.86 -3.90
CA THR A 160 8.45 -20.28 -2.50
C THR A 160 8.49 -19.08 -1.56
N LEU A 161 7.80 -19.20 -0.41
CA LEU A 161 7.86 -18.19 0.63
C LEU A 161 9.29 -17.90 1.10
N SER A 162 10.16 -18.91 1.06
CA SER A 162 11.57 -18.78 1.46
C SER A 162 12.37 -17.90 0.50
N GLU A 163 12.17 -18.07 -0.82
CA GLU A 163 12.80 -17.23 -1.86
C GLU A 163 12.30 -15.80 -1.78
N ILE A 164 10.98 -15.61 -1.75
CA ILE A 164 10.34 -14.30 -1.62
C ILE A 164 10.83 -13.59 -0.35
N SER A 165 10.98 -14.33 0.76
CA SER A 165 11.48 -13.78 2.03
C SER A 165 12.93 -13.31 1.92
N LYS A 166 13.79 -14.03 1.21
CA LYS A 166 15.19 -13.64 0.99
C LYS A 166 15.26 -12.30 0.22
N GLU A 167 14.44 -12.16 -0.82
CA GLU A 167 14.38 -10.93 -1.59
C GLU A 167 13.89 -9.75 -0.72
N LYS A 168 12.82 -9.96 0.08
CA LYS A 168 12.27 -8.91 0.94
C LYS A 168 13.18 -8.57 2.11
N ALA A 169 13.78 -9.56 2.76
CA ALA A 169 14.79 -9.35 3.81
C ALA A 169 16.06 -8.65 3.30
N GLY A 170 16.25 -8.57 1.98
CA GLY A 170 17.36 -7.84 1.35
C GLY A 170 17.42 -6.35 1.67
N ILE A 171 16.34 -5.74 2.19
CA ILE A 171 16.37 -4.36 2.69
C ILE A 171 17.20 -4.22 3.97
N ILE A 172 17.41 -5.31 4.71
CA ILE A 172 18.29 -5.36 5.86
C ILE A 172 19.72 -5.44 5.32
N THR A 173 20.40 -4.31 5.30
CA THR A 173 21.77 -4.16 4.82
C THR A 173 22.71 -3.85 5.98
N LYS A 174 24.04 -3.97 5.78
CA LYS A 174 25.03 -3.69 6.82
C LYS A 174 24.83 -2.27 7.37
N GLY A 175 24.76 -2.14 8.68
CA GLY A 175 24.53 -0.86 9.37
C GLY A 175 23.06 -0.60 9.78
N VAL A 176 22.10 -1.44 9.38
CA VAL A 176 20.72 -1.36 9.90
C VAL A 176 20.68 -1.81 11.36
N PRO A 177 20.39 -0.94 12.33
CA PRO A 177 20.53 -1.30 13.75
C PRO A 177 19.39 -2.18 14.26
N PHE A 178 18.19 -2.04 13.69
CA PHE A 178 16.97 -2.69 14.20
C PHE A 178 16.02 -3.09 13.09
N THR A 179 15.39 -4.23 13.25
CA THR A 179 14.38 -4.76 12.32
C THR A 179 13.18 -5.26 13.08
N VAL A 180 11.98 -4.93 12.60
CA VAL A 180 10.70 -5.45 13.11
C VAL A 180 10.07 -6.33 12.07
N ILE A 181 9.60 -7.52 12.44
CA ILE A 181 8.85 -8.41 11.57
C ILE A 181 7.47 -8.72 12.15
N ASP A 182 6.46 -8.79 11.29
CA ASP A 182 5.14 -9.30 11.62
C ASP A 182 5.23 -10.77 12.07
N GLY A 183 4.88 -11.03 13.32
CA GLY A 183 4.96 -12.34 13.96
C GLY A 183 3.97 -13.37 13.40
N THR A 184 2.98 -12.95 12.62
CA THR A 184 2.04 -13.87 11.94
C THR A 184 2.64 -14.54 10.70
N ASN A 185 3.86 -14.16 10.32
CA ASN A 185 4.57 -14.82 9.21
C ASN A 185 4.86 -16.29 9.53
N GLU A 186 4.91 -17.10 8.49
CA GLU A 186 5.26 -18.51 8.61
C GLU A 186 6.64 -18.71 9.27
N PRO A 187 6.86 -19.80 10.02
CA PRO A 187 8.12 -20.03 10.73
C PRO A 187 9.37 -20.00 9.83
N ASN A 188 9.26 -20.49 8.59
CA ASN A 188 10.33 -20.45 7.60
C ASN A 188 10.67 -19.02 7.14
N VAL A 189 9.67 -18.14 7.02
CA VAL A 189 9.84 -16.71 6.73
C VAL A 189 10.57 -16.02 7.88
N ILE A 190 10.10 -16.22 9.11
CA ILE A 190 10.72 -15.66 10.31
C ILE A 190 12.18 -16.12 10.42
N LYS A 191 12.45 -17.41 10.14
CA LYS A 191 13.80 -17.96 10.14
C LYS A 191 14.72 -17.23 9.14
N VAL A 192 14.28 -17.02 7.91
CA VAL A 192 15.06 -16.30 6.89
C VAL A 192 15.42 -14.90 7.35
N VAL A 193 14.45 -14.13 7.89
CA VAL A 193 14.70 -12.78 8.38
C VAL A 193 15.62 -12.78 9.60
N LYS A 194 15.43 -13.72 10.53
CA LYS A 194 16.30 -13.90 11.70
C LYS A 194 17.75 -14.20 11.33
N ASP A 195 17.96 -15.12 10.39
CA ASP A 195 19.29 -15.47 9.90
C ASP A 195 19.96 -14.26 9.22
N ARG A 196 19.20 -13.48 8.45
CA ARG A 196 19.69 -12.24 7.81
C ARG A 196 20.08 -11.20 8.85
N CYS A 197 19.23 -10.95 9.85
CA CYS A 197 19.51 -10.01 10.94
C CYS A 197 20.78 -10.42 11.70
N LYS A 198 20.91 -11.71 12.02
CA LYS A 198 22.10 -12.24 12.71
C LYS A 198 23.38 -12.01 11.90
N ALA A 199 23.34 -12.28 10.59
CA ALA A 199 24.50 -12.12 9.69
C ALA A 199 24.95 -10.66 9.54
N LEU A 200 24.05 -9.69 9.76
CA LEU A 200 24.29 -8.25 9.58
C LEU A 200 24.26 -7.46 10.90
N GLU A 201 24.20 -8.17 12.03
CA GLU A 201 24.18 -7.58 13.39
C GLU A 201 23.02 -6.61 13.62
N SER A 202 21.90 -6.77 12.91
CA SER A 202 20.66 -6.05 13.14
C SER A 202 19.85 -6.73 14.26
N LYS A 203 19.43 -5.98 15.27
CA LYS A 203 18.55 -6.53 16.33
C LYS A 203 17.17 -6.80 15.74
N LEU A 204 16.61 -8.00 15.99
CA LEU A 204 15.30 -8.39 15.50
C LEU A 204 14.25 -8.33 16.60
N PHE A 205 13.12 -7.69 16.32
CA PHE A 205 11.89 -7.75 17.10
C PHE A 205 10.79 -8.46 16.29
N ILE A 206 10.21 -9.51 16.84
CA ILE A 206 9.08 -10.25 16.27
C ILE A 206 7.84 -9.82 17.02
N THR A 207 6.83 -9.29 16.31
CA THR A 207 5.60 -8.84 16.95
C THR A 207 4.74 -10.02 17.41
N ASP A 208 3.83 -9.77 18.36
CA ASP A 208 2.90 -10.81 18.83
C ASP A 208 1.97 -11.26 17.68
N PRO A 209 1.91 -12.57 17.37
CA PRO A 209 1.03 -13.12 16.35
C PRO A 209 -0.42 -13.32 16.81
N GLN A 210 -0.72 -13.19 18.12
CA GLN A 210 -2.04 -13.52 18.68
C GLN A 210 -3.02 -12.36 18.55
N LEU A 211 -4.27 -12.67 18.27
CA LEU A 211 -5.38 -11.72 18.33
C LEU A 211 -5.93 -11.65 19.75
N ASN A 212 -5.33 -10.81 20.59
CA ASN A 212 -5.79 -10.53 21.95
C ASN A 212 -6.57 -9.21 22.00
N GLY A 213 -7.69 -9.14 21.27
CA GLY A 213 -8.39 -7.87 21.05
C GLY A 213 -7.52 -6.87 20.27
N ASN A 214 -7.72 -5.58 20.51
CA ASN A 214 -6.96 -4.49 19.89
C ASN A 214 -5.83 -3.98 20.81
N MET A 215 -5.20 -4.87 21.57
CA MET A 215 -4.14 -4.51 22.51
C MET A 215 -2.77 -4.51 21.83
N ILE A 216 -1.97 -3.50 22.15
CA ILE A 216 -0.59 -3.36 21.67
C ILE A 216 0.29 -2.95 22.85
N ASP A 217 1.21 -3.82 23.21
CA ASP A 217 2.18 -3.55 24.26
C ASP A 217 3.44 -2.88 23.69
N THR A 218 3.87 -1.81 24.33
CA THR A 218 5.10 -1.09 24.03
C THR A 218 5.90 -0.86 25.29
N LYS A 219 7.21 -0.76 25.18
CA LYS A 219 8.08 -0.49 26.33
C LYS A 219 8.05 0.97 26.75
N SER A 220 7.95 1.89 25.78
CA SER A 220 7.98 3.33 26.02
C SER A 220 6.66 3.89 26.55
N TRP A 221 5.54 3.38 26.06
CA TRP A 221 4.21 3.95 26.35
C TRP A 221 3.29 3.00 27.12
N GLY A 222 3.74 1.77 27.42
CA GLY A 222 2.91 0.72 28.00
C GLY A 222 1.89 0.17 27.00
N CYS A 223 0.78 -0.36 27.52
CA CYS A 223 -0.25 -0.96 26.70
C CYS A 223 -1.18 0.10 26.09
N PHE A 224 -1.46 -0.04 24.78
CA PHE A 224 -2.58 0.62 24.12
C PHE A 224 -3.73 -0.37 24.02
N ASP A 225 -4.88 -0.02 24.60
CA ASP A 225 -6.14 -0.73 24.42
C ASP A 225 -7.02 0.13 23.49
N LEU A 226 -7.11 -0.28 22.24
CA LEU A 226 -7.81 0.49 21.23
C LEU A 226 -9.26 0.01 21.12
N ALA A 227 -10.22 0.86 21.50
CA ALA A 227 -11.65 0.58 21.35
C ALA A 227 -12.00 0.23 19.89
N LYS A 228 -11.28 0.84 18.93
CA LYS A 228 -11.38 0.57 17.48
C LYS A 228 -10.02 0.71 16.84
N LEU A 229 -9.70 -0.18 15.89
CA LEU A 229 -8.50 -0.01 15.06
C LEU A 229 -8.62 1.25 14.19
N PRO A 230 -7.52 1.99 13.97
CA PRO A 230 -7.51 3.18 13.12
C PRO A 230 -7.93 2.89 11.68
N LEU A 231 -7.50 1.76 11.14
CA LEU A 231 -7.92 1.25 9.83
C LEU A 231 -8.78 -0.01 10.01
N ASN A 232 -9.75 -0.20 9.12
CA ASN A 232 -10.65 -1.35 9.15
C ASN A 232 -9.92 -2.66 8.80
N GLY A 233 -10.43 -3.79 9.34
CA GLY A 233 -9.91 -5.14 9.13
C GLY A 233 -9.03 -5.64 10.28
N GLU A 234 -9.28 -6.88 10.71
CA GLU A 234 -8.54 -7.48 11.84
C GLU A 234 -7.03 -7.58 11.58
N TYR A 235 -6.64 -7.81 10.34
CA TYR A 235 -5.22 -7.86 9.94
C TYR A 235 -4.48 -6.53 10.17
N GLN A 236 -5.18 -5.43 10.31
CA GLN A 236 -4.56 -4.13 10.57
C GLN A 236 -3.92 -4.04 11.96
N ILE A 237 -4.31 -4.89 12.91
CA ILE A 237 -3.63 -4.96 14.22
C ILE A 237 -2.17 -5.41 14.04
N PHE A 238 -1.90 -6.34 13.13
CA PHE A 238 -0.54 -6.83 12.87
C PHE A 238 0.31 -5.78 12.16
N ASN A 239 -0.28 -5.06 11.17
CA ASN A 239 0.39 -3.92 10.55
C ASN A 239 0.70 -2.82 11.58
N LEU A 240 -0.25 -2.53 12.47
CA LEU A 240 -0.07 -1.53 13.51
C LEU A 240 1.00 -1.97 14.53
N ARG A 241 1.05 -3.26 14.91
CA ARG A 241 2.11 -3.79 15.77
C ARG A 241 3.50 -3.64 15.17
N VAL A 242 3.65 -3.84 13.85
CA VAL A 242 4.92 -3.57 13.16
C VAL A 242 5.27 -2.09 13.26
N ALA A 243 4.35 -1.20 12.96
CA ALA A 243 4.57 0.25 13.06
C ALA A 243 4.91 0.67 14.50
N MET A 244 4.16 0.18 15.48
CA MET A 244 4.39 0.51 16.90
C MET A 244 5.71 -0.06 17.42
N GLY A 245 6.13 -1.26 16.98
CA GLY A 245 7.44 -1.81 17.32
C GLY A 245 8.60 -0.96 16.77
N MET A 246 8.45 -0.41 15.56
CA MET A 246 9.41 0.52 14.97
C MET A 246 9.44 1.86 15.74
N LEU A 247 8.28 2.43 16.06
CA LEU A 247 8.17 3.68 16.82
C LEU A 247 8.70 3.54 18.25
N ASP A 248 8.40 2.42 18.92
CA ASP A 248 8.88 2.12 20.26
C ASP A 248 10.41 2.04 20.31
N TYR A 249 11.03 1.41 19.29
CA TYR A 249 12.47 1.42 19.12
C TYR A 249 13.03 2.86 18.99
N LEU A 250 12.40 3.70 18.17
CA LEU A 250 12.83 5.08 18.02
C LEU A 250 12.71 5.89 19.32
N GLN A 251 11.62 5.68 20.06
CA GLN A 251 11.38 6.36 21.34
C GLN A 251 12.38 5.93 22.41
N ILE A 252 12.64 4.60 22.56
CA ILE A 252 13.62 4.06 23.53
C ILE A 252 15.02 4.60 23.28
N ASN A 253 15.39 4.81 22.02
CA ASN A 253 16.71 5.32 21.64
C ASN A 253 16.74 6.85 21.51
N GLU A 254 15.74 7.55 22.04
CA GLU A 254 15.64 9.03 22.05
C GLU A 254 15.75 9.68 20.66
N LEU A 255 15.38 8.90 19.62
CA LEU A 255 15.39 9.38 18.24
C LEU A 255 14.16 10.21 17.90
N ILE A 256 13.10 10.01 18.67
CA ILE A 256 11.86 10.77 18.68
C ILE A 256 11.46 11.06 20.12
N ASN A 257 10.63 12.08 20.34
CA ASN A 257 10.03 12.37 21.63
C ASN A 257 8.53 12.64 21.42
N ILE A 258 7.72 11.61 21.62
CA ILE A 258 6.27 11.63 21.39
C ILE A 258 5.59 11.04 22.61
N THR A 259 4.60 11.72 23.16
CA THR A 259 3.81 11.23 24.30
C THR A 259 2.80 10.17 23.88
N LYS A 260 2.35 9.32 24.81
CA LYS A 260 1.30 8.32 24.56
C LYS A 260 0.01 8.95 23.99
N ASN A 261 -0.38 10.10 24.54
CA ASN A 261 -1.60 10.81 24.09
C ASN A 261 -1.47 11.31 22.66
N GLU A 262 -0.29 11.80 22.26
CA GLU A 262 -0.04 12.19 20.89
C GLU A 262 -0.08 10.99 19.94
N VAL A 263 0.52 9.85 20.32
CA VAL A 263 0.40 8.61 19.53
C VAL A 263 -1.05 8.24 19.33
N SER A 264 -1.84 8.17 20.41
CA SER A 264 -3.26 7.81 20.35
C SER A 264 -4.07 8.77 19.48
N SER A 265 -3.87 10.08 19.67
CA SER A 265 -4.57 11.12 18.90
C SER A 265 -4.24 11.07 17.40
N ARG A 266 -2.96 10.83 17.05
CA ARG A 266 -2.54 10.76 15.65
C ARG A 266 -3.01 9.47 14.99
N LEU A 267 -3.01 8.34 15.71
CA LEU A 267 -3.56 7.07 15.23
C LEU A 267 -5.07 7.18 14.95
N ALA A 268 -5.82 7.87 15.80
CA ALA A 268 -7.27 8.03 15.63
C ALA A 268 -7.67 8.74 14.32
N ASN A 269 -6.77 9.51 13.72
CA ASN A 269 -7.01 10.29 12.49
C ASN A 269 -6.32 9.69 11.25
N VAL A 270 -5.90 8.41 11.32
CA VAL A 270 -5.27 7.74 10.19
C VAL A 270 -6.31 7.36 9.15
N GLU A 271 -6.10 7.77 7.91
CA GLU A 271 -6.88 7.37 6.76
C GLU A 271 -5.99 6.72 5.70
N TRP A 272 -6.48 5.65 5.08
CA TRP A 272 -5.79 4.96 4.00
C TRP A 272 -6.80 4.48 2.95
N PRO A 273 -7.21 5.36 2.01
CA PRO A 273 -8.18 5.02 0.97
C PRO A 273 -7.74 3.80 0.15
N GLY A 274 -8.72 2.96 -0.23
CA GLY A 274 -8.46 1.71 -0.95
C GLY A 274 -8.05 0.52 -0.06
N ARG A 275 -8.19 0.63 1.26
CA ARG A 275 -8.01 -0.48 2.21
C ARG A 275 -9.20 -0.52 3.18
N LEU A 276 -10.21 -1.35 2.85
CA LEU A 276 -11.49 -1.43 3.57
C LEU A 276 -12.05 -0.04 3.91
N TYR A 277 -11.92 0.86 2.93
CA TYR A 277 -12.26 2.28 3.09
C TYR A 277 -13.73 2.50 2.79
N ARG A 278 -14.45 3.05 3.77
CA ARG A 278 -15.85 3.43 3.63
C ARG A 278 -15.97 4.90 3.23
N MET A 279 -16.80 5.17 2.26
CA MET A 279 -17.08 6.53 1.85
C MET A 279 -18.53 6.67 1.35
N ASP A 280 -19.04 7.88 1.43
CA ASP A 280 -20.25 8.31 0.75
C ASP A 280 -19.85 8.86 -0.62
N TYR A 281 -19.99 8.02 -1.65
CA TYR A 281 -19.67 8.41 -3.02
C TYR A 281 -20.69 9.42 -3.55
N CYS A 282 -20.22 10.58 -3.99
CA CYS A 282 -21.04 11.59 -4.63
C CYS A 282 -21.26 11.21 -6.11
N TYR A 283 -22.46 10.83 -6.47
CA TYR A 283 -22.82 10.45 -7.85
C TYR A 283 -23.58 11.56 -8.58
N ASP A 284 -24.20 12.49 -7.87
CA ASP A 284 -24.88 13.64 -8.42
C ASP A 284 -24.65 14.87 -7.54
N LYS A 285 -23.97 15.85 -8.11
CA LYS A 285 -23.66 17.10 -7.46
C LYS A 285 -24.87 17.98 -7.22
N LEU A 286 -25.80 18.02 -8.19
CA LEU A 286 -26.94 18.94 -8.16
C LEU A 286 -27.94 18.56 -7.07
N SER A 287 -28.13 17.25 -6.84
CA SER A 287 -29.03 16.73 -5.82
C SER A 287 -28.36 16.40 -4.49
N ASN A 288 -27.03 16.63 -4.33
CA ASN A 288 -26.23 16.11 -3.23
C ASN A 288 -26.40 14.58 -3.04
N GLY A 289 -26.64 13.87 -4.13
CA GLY A 289 -26.84 12.42 -4.10
C GLY A 289 -25.58 11.68 -3.70
N THR A 290 -25.67 10.91 -2.61
CA THR A 290 -24.57 10.08 -2.13
C THR A 290 -24.96 8.61 -2.06
N LEU A 291 -23.98 7.75 -2.24
CA LEU A 291 -24.11 6.31 -2.21
C LEU A 291 -23.02 5.72 -1.28
N PRO A 292 -23.42 5.09 -0.15
CA PRO A 292 -22.44 4.47 0.73
C PRO A 292 -21.78 3.27 0.03
N ILE A 293 -20.47 3.27 -0.02
CA ILE A 293 -19.68 2.20 -0.62
C ILE A 293 -18.54 1.80 0.31
N LEU A 294 -18.11 0.55 0.18
CA LEU A 294 -16.85 0.05 0.70
C LEU A 294 -15.89 -0.17 -0.47
N MET A 295 -14.68 0.39 -0.41
CA MET A 295 -13.67 0.10 -1.41
C MET A 295 -12.43 -0.58 -0.82
N ASP A 296 -11.90 -1.55 -1.55
CA ASP A 296 -10.68 -2.27 -1.19
C ASP A 296 -9.87 -2.67 -2.42
N GLY A 297 -8.57 -2.41 -2.37
CA GLY A 297 -7.64 -2.74 -3.45
C GLY A 297 -7.13 -4.18 -3.41
N ALA A 298 -7.87 -5.13 -2.84
CA ALA A 298 -7.53 -6.55 -2.87
C ALA A 298 -7.33 -7.03 -4.32
N HIS A 299 -6.17 -7.63 -4.59
CA HIS A 299 -5.73 -8.03 -5.93
C HIS A 299 -4.95 -9.35 -5.95
N ASN A 300 -4.93 -10.07 -4.82
CA ASN A 300 -4.37 -11.41 -4.66
C ASN A 300 -5.19 -12.22 -3.65
N GLY A 301 -4.98 -13.54 -3.59
CA GLY A 301 -5.78 -14.44 -2.76
C GLY A 301 -5.72 -14.13 -1.26
N SER A 302 -4.56 -13.75 -0.75
CA SER A 302 -4.39 -13.38 0.67
C SER A 302 -5.21 -12.13 1.02
N ALA A 303 -5.18 -11.09 0.17
CA ALA A 303 -5.97 -9.89 0.38
C ALA A 303 -7.48 -10.15 0.22
N ALA A 304 -7.87 -10.99 -0.75
CA ALA A 304 -9.26 -11.40 -0.95
C ALA A 304 -9.81 -12.13 0.29
N THR A 305 -9.02 -13.03 0.88
CA THR A 305 -9.40 -13.74 2.12
C THR A 305 -9.67 -12.77 3.27
N GLU A 306 -8.82 -11.77 3.46
CA GLU A 306 -9.01 -10.77 4.51
C GLU A 306 -10.22 -9.85 4.22
N LEU A 307 -10.44 -9.49 2.97
CA LEU A 307 -11.64 -8.75 2.55
C LEU A 307 -12.91 -9.55 2.88
N VAL A 308 -12.95 -10.84 2.54
CA VAL A 308 -14.10 -11.72 2.85
C VAL A 308 -14.36 -11.81 4.35
N LYS A 309 -13.34 -12.02 5.17
CA LYS A 309 -13.48 -12.02 6.64
C LYS A 309 -14.18 -10.76 7.13
N TYR A 310 -13.73 -9.60 6.64
CA TYR A 310 -14.34 -8.33 6.98
C TYR A 310 -15.79 -8.23 6.52
N LEU A 311 -16.07 -8.61 5.26
CA LEU A 311 -17.43 -8.57 4.69
C LEU A 311 -18.39 -9.47 5.47
N ARG A 312 -17.96 -10.68 5.87
CA ARG A 312 -18.79 -11.61 6.65
C ARG A 312 -19.03 -11.11 8.08
N LYS A 313 -18.04 -10.52 8.69
CA LYS A 313 -18.18 -9.88 10.01
C LYS A 313 -19.16 -8.71 9.97
N GLU A 314 -19.10 -7.88 8.94
CA GLU A 314 -19.88 -6.65 8.83
C GLU A 314 -21.30 -6.87 8.32
N TYR A 315 -21.47 -7.72 7.30
CA TYR A 315 -22.72 -7.90 6.58
C TYR A 315 -23.33 -9.31 6.76
N GLY A 316 -22.66 -10.20 7.47
CA GLY A 316 -23.13 -11.59 7.65
C GLY A 316 -23.35 -12.28 6.31
N ASN A 317 -24.55 -12.84 6.16
CA ASN A 317 -24.98 -13.53 4.94
C ASN A 317 -25.77 -12.65 3.96
N GLN A 318 -25.90 -11.34 4.25
CA GLN A 318 -26.59 -10.41 3.34
C GLN A 318 -25.99 -10.47 1.93
N PRO A 319 -26.80 -10.52 0.87
CA PRO A 319 -26.32 -10.39 -0.50
C PRO A 319 -25.63 -9.04 -0.74
N LEU A 320 -24.53 -9.06 -1.47
CA LEU A 320 -23.72 -7.89 -1.78
C LEU A 320 -23.81 -7.57 -3.28
N THR A 321 -23.47 -6.33 -3.63
CA THR A 321 -23.18 -5.92 -5.00
C THR A 321 -21.69 -5.65 -5.11
N PHE A 322 -20.98 -6.46 -5.89
CA PHE A 322 -19.57 -6.23 -6.20
C PHE A 322 -19.44 -5.42 -7.48
N VAL A 323 -18.64 -4.37 -7.45
CA VAL A 323 -18.14 -3.64 -8.64
C VAL A 323 -16.66 -3.97 -8.75
N MET A 324 -16.27 -4.68 -9.81
CA MET A 324 -14.96 -5.29 -9.91
C MET A 324 -14.23 -4.97 -11.21
N ALA A 325 -12.93 -4.71 -11.09
CA ALA A 325 -11.98 -4.75 -12.19
C ALA A 325 -10.69 -5.38 -11.70
N VAL A 326 -10.09 -6.25 -12.48
CA VAL A 326 -8.85 -6.93 -12.13
C VAL A 326 -7.74 -6.43 -13.06
N THR A 327 -6.54 -6.20 -12.51
CA THR A 327 -5.38 -5.81 -13.31
C THR A 327 -4.91 -7.00 -14.14
N TYR A 328 -4.68 -6.76 -15.43
CA TYR A 328 -4.21 -7.79 -16.38
C TYR A 328 -2.94 -8.50 -15.88
N GLY A 329 -2.89 -9.81 -16.10
CA GLY A 329 -1.79 -10.66 -15.65
C GLY A 329 -1.85 -11.11 -14.19
N LYS A 330 -2.91 -10.75 -13.44
CA LYS A 330 -3.18 -11.32 -12.11
C LYS A 330 -3.99 -12.61 -12.22
N SER A 331 -3.70 -13.59 -11.36
CA SER A 331 -4.45 -14.84 -11.29
C SER A 331 -5.86 -14.59 -10.77
N LEU A 332 -6.86 -14.96 -11.56
CA LEU A 332 -8.28 -14.75 -11.23
C LEU A 332 -8.76 -15.67 -10.11
N GLU A 333 -8.40 -16.96 -10.16
CA GLU A 333 -8.89 -17.98 -9.23
C GLU A 333 -8.65 -17.64 -7.76
N PRO A 334 -7.41 -17.38 -7.28
CA PRO A 334 -7.17 -17.09 -5.87
C PRO A 334 -7.82 -15.77 -5.42
N LEU A 335 -8.05 -14.83 -6.34
CA LEU A 335 -8.73 -13.58 -6.03
C LEU A 335 -10.26 -13.77 -5.93
N LEU A 336 -10.89 -14.42 -6.89
CA LEU A 336 -12.33 -14.46 -7.05
C LEU A 336 -12.99 -15.57 -6.22
N GLN A 337 -12.36 -16.74 -6.12
CA GLN A 337 -12.90 -17.90 -5.43
C GLN A 337 -13.35 -17.61 -3.98
N PRO A 338 -12.57 -16.91 -3.13
CA PRO A 338 -13.02 -16.59 -1.78
C PRO A 338 -14.13 -15.53 -1.73
N LEU A 339 -14.20 -14.63 -2.72
CA LEU A 339 -15.11 -13.48 -2.71
C LEU A 339 -16.55 -13.85 -3.12
N LEU A 340 -16.68 -14.66 -4.18
CA LEU A 340 -17.94 -14.82 -4.89
C LEU A 340 -18.88 -15.81 -4.22
N ARG A 341 -20.17 -15.47 -4.22
CA ARG A 341 -21.28 -16.35 -3.79
C ARG A 341 -22.42 -16.25 -4.80
N PRO A 342 -23.20 -17.32 -5.01
CA PRO A 342 -24.33 -17.32 -5.95
C PRO A 342 -25.39 -16.23 -5.69
N VAL A 343 -25.50 -15.75 -4.44
CA VAL A 343 -26.49 -14.75 -4.02
C VAL A 343 -26.05 -13.31 -4.30
N ASP A 344 -24.78 -13.10 -4.62
CA ASP A 344 -24.22 -11.76 -4.83
C ASP A 344 -24.43 -11.32 -6.30
N ARG A 345 -24.58 -10.00 -6.52
CA ARG A 345 -24.57 -9.38 -7.85
C ARG A 345 -23.17 -8.92 -8.17
N ILE A 346 -22.72 -9.14 -9.38
CA ILE A 346 -21.38 -8.78 -9.84
C ILE A 346 -21.52 -7.85 -11.04
N ILE A 347 -20.92 -6.67 -10.94
CA ILE A 347 -20.79 -5.73 -12.05
C ILE A 347 -19.29 -5.66 -12.39
N LEU A 348 -18.94 -6.16 -13.55
CA LEU A 348 -17.59 -6.14 -14.08
C LEU A 348 -17.38 -4.85 -14.87
N THR A 349 -16.28 -4.15 -14.58
CA THR A 349 -15.96 -2.88 -15.21
C THR A 349 -14.46 -2.79 -15.55
N ARG A 350 -14.03 -1.63 -16.02
CA ARG A 350 -12.62 -1.32 -16.29
C ARG A 350 -12.20 -0.10 -15.49
N PHE A 351 -10.91 0.06 -15.29
CA PHE A 351 -10.29 1.33 -14.90
C PHE A 351 -9.53 1.89 -16.11
N ASN A 352 -9.42 3.22 -16.18
CA ASN A 352 -8.72 3.91 -17.25
C ASN A 352 -7.19 3.78 -17.14
N ASN A 353 -6.47 4.32 -18.12
CA ASN A 353 -5.01 4.33 -18.13
C ASN A 353 -4.44 4.93 -16.84
N VAL A 354 -3.48 4.23 -16.25
CA VAL A 354 -2.82 4.64 -15.02
C VAL A 354 -1.72 5.64 -15.32
N GLU A 355 -1.78 6.81 -14.69
CA GLU A 355 -0.78 7.88 -14.89
C GLU A 355 0.64 7.36 -14.59
N GLY A 356 1.58 7.58 -15.50
CA GLY A 356 2.96 7.12 -15.37
C GLY A 356 3.18 5.61 -15.54
N MET A 357 2.11 4.83 -15.75
CA MET A 357 2.18 3.37 -15.94
C MET A 357 1.32 2.89 -17.12
N PRO A 358 1.64 3.28 -18.38
CA PRO A 358 0.81 2.97 -19.54
C PRO A 358 0.71 1.47 -19.87
N TRP A 359 1.55 0.65 -19.28
CA TRP A 359 1.50 -0.81 -19.41
C TRP A 359 0.52 -1.47 -18.43
N ILE A 360 -0.07 -0.73 -17.50
CA ILE A 360 -1.09 -1.24 -16.58
C ILE A 360 -2.46 -1.01 -17.20
N HIS A 361 -3.20 -2.09 -17.36
CA HIS A 361 -4.58 -2.06 -17.86
C HIS A 361 -5.43 -3.11 -17.16
N ALA A 362 -6.74 -2.99 -17.24
CA ALA A 362 -7.66 -3.96 -16.69
C ALA A 362 -7.73 -5.21 -17.59
N THR A 363 -7.94 -6.38 -16.97
CA THR A 363 -8.36 -7.59 -17.66
C THR A 363 -9.72 -7.33 -18.34
N ASP A 364 -9.95 -7.94 -19.49
CA ASP A 364 -11.23 -7.80 -20.20
C ASP A 364 -12.37 -8.32 -19.30
N PRO A 365 -13.42 -7.52 -19.05
CA PRO A 365 -14.57 -7.99 -18.26
C PRO A 365 -15.22 -9.26 -18.78
N GLU A 366 -15.23 -9.51 -20.10
CA GLU A 366 -15.75 -10.76 -20.66
C GLU A 366 -14.87 -11.95 -20.27
N GLU A 367 -13.54 -11.80 -20.24
CA GLU A 367 -12.63 -12.86 -19.78
C GLU A 367 -12.89 -13.20 -18.30
N ILE A 368 -13.14 -12.18 -17.46
CA ILE A 368 -13.48 -12.39 -16.04
C ILE A 368 -14.83 -13.10 -15.91
N LYS A 369 -15.84 -12.69 -16.68
CA LYS A 369 -17.16 -13.30 -16.72
C LYS A 369 -17.10 -14.77 -17.13
N ASP A 370 -16.39 -15.07 -18.22
CA ASP A 370 -16.21 -16.44 -18.70
C ASP A 370 -15.54 -17.30 -17.64
N PHE A 371 -14.51 -16.79 -16.97
CA PHE A 371 -13.89 -17.48 -15.85
C PHE A 371 -14.90 -17.77 -14.72
N ILE A 372 -15.69 -16.78 -14.29
CA ILE A 372 -16.69 -16.95 -13.23
C ILE A 372 -17.71 -18.02 -13.61
N LEU A 373 -18.19 -18.01 -14.84
CA LEU A 373 -19.17 -18.99 -15.34
C LEU A 373 -18.57 -20.41 -15.42
N THR A 374 -17.30 -20.55 -15.83
CA THR A 374 -16.61 -21.86 -15.85
C THR A 374 -16.40 -22.46 -14.47
N GLN A 375 -16.34 -21.64 -13.43
CA GLN A 375 -16.28 -22.09 -12.04
C GLN A 375 -17.67 -22.50 -11.47
N GLY A 376 -18.71 -22.44 -12.28
CA GLY A 376 -20.07 -22.85 -11.90
C GLY A 376 -20.83 -21.82 -11.05
N TYR A 377 -20.35 -20.57 -10.97
CA TYR A 377 -21.11 -19.51 -10.30
C TYR A 377 -22.29 -19.07 -11.15
N THR A 378 -23.48 -19.04 -10.51
CA THR A 378 -24.75 -18.63 -11.13
C THR A 378 -25.19 -17.23 -10.70
N SER A 379 -24.25 -16.41 -10.26
CA SER A 379 -24.52 -15.04 -9.83
C SER A 379 -25.08 -14.18 -10.98
N GLU A 380 -25.84 -13.16 -10.62
CA GLU A 380 -26.22 -12.09 -11.54
C GLU A 380 -24.94 -11.31 -11.95
N ILE A 381 -24.50 -11.46 -13.21
CA ILE A 381 -23.28 -10.84 -13.73
C ILE A 381 -23.65 -9.87 -14.83
N GLU A 382 -23.25 -8.62 -14.64
CA GLU A 382 -23.39 -7.55 -15.63
C GLU A 382 -22.01 -7.02 -16.02
N ILE A 383 -21.90 -6.49 -17.23
CA ILE A 383 -20.71 -5.78 -17.69
C ILE A 383 -21.11 -4.34 -18.02
N GLU A 384 -20.41 -3.39 -17.36
CA GLU A 384 -20.47 -1.98 -17.67
C GLU A 384 -19.02 -1.43 -17.70
N ASN A 385 -18.53 -1.15 -18.89
CA ASN A 385 -17.12 -0.77 -19.09
C ASN A 385 -16.76 0.58 -18.46
N GLU A 386 -17.74 1.46 -18.32
CA GLU A 386 -17.54 2.82 -17.84
C GLU A 386 -17.94 2.97 -16.37
N LEU A 387 -16.95 2.97 -15.47
CA LEU A 387 -17.17 3.07 -14.03
C LEU A 387 -18.07 4.25 -13.65
N HIS A 388 -17.99 5.38 -14.36
CA HIS A 388 -18.81 6.55 -14.07
C HIS A 388 -20.32 6.35 -14.34
N GLN A 389 -20.71 5.28 -15.08
CA GLN A 389 -22.10 4.89 -15.30
C GLN A 389 -22.60 3.88 -14.28
N VAL A 390 -21.71 3.03 -13.75
CA VAL A 390 -22.05 1.96 -12.79
C VAL A 390 -22.70 2.51 -11.52
N LEU A 391 -22.04 3.44 -10.84
CA LEU A 391 -22.49 3.88 -9.53
C LEU A 391 -23.76 4.73 -9.57
N PRO A 392 -23.98 5.63 -10.54
CA PRO A 392 -25.27 6.30 -10.70
C PRO A 392 -26.42 5.33 -10.94
N SER A 393 -26.24 4.25 -11.74
CA SER A 393 -27.27 3.25 -11.97
C SER A 393 -27.70 2.56 -10.67
N LEU A 394 -26.74 2.25 -9.78
CA LEU A 394 -27.01 1.64 -8.47
C LEU A 394 -27.70 2.62 -7.49
N ALA A 395 -27.54 3.91 -7.69
CA ALA A 395 -28.16 4.93 -6.86
C ALA A 395 -29.69 5.01 -7.06
N HIS A 396 -30.17 4.66 -8.25
CA HIS A 396 -31.61 4.64 -8.59
C HIS A 396 -32.39 3.48 -7.98
N VAL A 397 -31.69 2.46 -7.44
CA VAL A 397 -32.34 1.36 -6.70
C VAL A 397 -32.84 1.89 -5.36
N SER A 398 -34.08 1.55 -4.96
CA SER A 398 -34.67 1.99 -3.69
C SER A 398 -33.81 1.57 -2.50
N LYS A 399 -33.82 2.38 -1.43
CA LYS A 399 -32.97 2.10 -0.24
C LYS A 399 -33.26 0.72 0.36
N GLU A 400 -34.53 0.25 0.29
CA GLU A 400 -34.96 -1.03 0.86
C GLU A 400 -34.47 -2.23 0.03
N GLN A 401 -34.25 -2.04 -1.27
CA GLN A 401 -33.75 -3.07 -2.19
C GLN A 401 -32.24 -3.01 -2.42
N ARG A 402 -31.59 -1.99 -1.88
CA ARG A 402 -30.17 -1.76 -2.12
C ARG A 402 -29.31 -2.72 -1.31
N ARG A 403 -28.51 -3.53 -2.01
CA ARG A 403 -27.46 -4.35 -1.41
C ARG A 403 -26.25 -3.47 -1.06
N PRO A 404 -25.48 -3.78 0.00
CA PRO A 404 -24.22 -3.09 0.25
C PRO A 404 -23.28 -3.21 -0.97
N ILE A 405 -22.63 -2.12 -1.33
CA ILE A 405 -21.79 -2.03 -2.52
C ILE A 405 -20.32 -2.13 -2.11
N VAL A 406 -19.61 -3.05 -2.75
CA VAL A 406 -18.19 -3.31 -2.55
C VAL A 406 -17.44 -3.10 -3.86
N VAL A 407 -16.55 -2.13 -3.91
CA VAL A 407 -15.67 -1.86 -5.06
C VAL A 407 -14.31 -2.50 -4.78
N CYS A 408 -13.91 -3.50 -5.57
CA CYS A 408 -12.68 -4.25 -5.31
C CYS A 408 -12.07 -4.89 -6.57
N GLY A 409 -10.95 -5.61 -6.38
CA GLY A 409 -10.22 -6.34 -7.43
C GLY A 409 -8.97 -5.62 -7.92
N SER A 410 -8.88 -4.30 -7.74
CA SER A 410 -7.69 -3.53 -8.09
C SER A 410 -7.61 -2.21 -7.32
N LEU A 411 -6.40 -1.83 -6.91
CA LEU A 411 -6.18 -0.51 -6.33
C LEU A 411 -6.39 0.61 -7.37
N TYR A 412 -6.16 0.31 -8.65
CA TYR A 412 -6.37 1.27 -9.74
C TYR A 412 -7.87 1.56 -9.97
N LEU A 413 -8.74 0.57 -9.76
CA LEU A 413 -10.19 0.79 -9.73
C LEU A 413 -10.59 1.72 -8.58
N CYS A 414 -10.02 1.53 -7.39
CA CYS A 414 -10.24 2.43 -6.26
C CYS A 414 -9.78 3.86 -6.58
N GLY A 415 -8.64 4.00 -7.24
CA GLY A 415 -8.11 5.29 -7.69
C GLY A 415 -9.00 6.00 -8.71
N GLU A 416 -9.52 5.26 -9.69
CA GLU A 416 -10.48 5.77 -10.68
C GLU A 416 -11.75 6.27 -10.01
N LEU A 417 -12.28 5.47 -9.07
CA LEU A 417 -13.46 5.85 -8.29
C LEU A 417 -13.26 7.16 -7.54
N LEU A 418 -12.13 7.29 -6.84
CA LEU A 418 -11.80 8.52 -6.12
C LEU A 418 -11.60 9.73 -7.06
N ARG A 419 -11.04 9.51 -8.25
CA ARG A 419 -10.87 10.56 -9.25
C ARG A 419 -12.23 11.11 -9.69
N ILE A 420 -13.19 10.22 -9.99
CA ILE A 420 -14.54 10.60 -10.37
C ILE A 420 -15.24 11.32 -9.21
N HIS A 421 -15.21 10.75 -8.01
CA HIS A 421 -15.77 11.37 -6.80
C HIS A 421 -15.24 12.79 -6.58
N ASN A 422 -13.92 12.96 -6.61
CA ASN A 422 -13.28 14.26 -6.40
C ASN A 422 -13.64 15.27 -7.52
N SER A 423 -13.87 14.81 -8.74
CA SER A 423 -14.31 15.70 -9.83
C SER A 423 -15.73 16.24 -9.60
N HIS A 424 -16.60 15.43 -8.98
CA HIS A 424 -17.95 15.86 -8.59
C HIS A 424 -17.95 16.84 -7.42
N LEU A 425 -16.96 16.79 -6.52
CA LEU A 425 -16.86 17.70 -5.38
C LEU A 425 -16.23 19.06 -5.73
N ARG A 426 -15.34 19.11 -6.73
CA ARG A 426 -14.56 20.32 -7.08
C ARG A 426 -15.27 21.28 -8.03
N ASN A 427 -16.28 20.82 -8.74
CA ASN A 427 -17.09 21.64 -9.66
C ASN A 427 -18.36 22.08 -8.96
#